data_409e59d075024b96dd6d51a5fee68a3c
#
_entry.id   409e59d075024b96dd6d51a5fee68a3c
#
_cell.length_a   1.000
_cell.length_b   1.000
_cell.length_c   1.000
_cell.angle_alpha   90.00
_cell.angle_beta   90.00
_cell.angle_gamma   90.00
#
_symmetry.space_group_name_H-M   'P 1'
#
loop_
_entity.id
_entity.type
_entity.pdbx_description
1 polymer ?
#
loop_
_entity_poly.entity_id
_entity_poly.type
_entity_poly.pdbx_seq_one_letter_code
_entity_poly.pdbx_strand_id
1 'polypeptide(L)'
;KVRPNIISLDGWAGSQRYCGIWTGDQYGGEWEYIRFHIPTYIGTSLSGNPNIGSDMDGIFGGNQLIATRDYQWKSFTPLMLNMDGWGTYAKMPYTFGDPYTGINRMYLKTKAQLLPYIYTGAASAANIDTGNGDTGLPLIRAMFLEYPDDSYASSKEMQYQYMLGSNLLVAPIYKSTAADDKGNDVRNNIYLPDSKEVWIDYFTGQQYQGGQVLNNFAAPLWKLPVFVKNGAIIPMWEENNTPEQIKKENRIVEFWPDGKTSYTMFEDDGKFVENDLKEDGDYGKITKTSYGAHVSTKYTSEVKDGTATLTAEKSTGNYTGYKKDKNTTFVVNVSKEPTKVTAKNGSDSLTLDKVQSKADFDKKSAEAGKAVYFYDESPAIETYASEKETEIANLVKDVKRTPKLYVKFAQADAKSVAQTLVLEGFENDGKLPQDKLNKNLTVPTLTENEEAKTPTSITLAWNKVADATTYELLVDGVVFSVGDVETYTHTDLGYHSEHKYKVRSRNAEGYSEWSEEKTFQS
;
A
#
# COMPACT_ATOMS: atom_id res chain seq x y z
N LYS A 1 16.68 -28.61 4.85
CA LYS A 1 17.63 -27.50 5.10
C LYS A 1 16.89 -26.17 4.99
N VAL A 2 17.23 -25.17 5.81
CA VAL A 2 16.66 -23.81 5.74
C VAL A 2 17.14 -23.15 4.44
N ARG A 3 16.25 -22.45 3.73
CA ARG A 3 16.64 -21.66 2.57
C ARG A 3 17.59 -20.54 3.00
N PRO A 4 18.74 -20.37 2.32
CA PRO A 4 19.69 -19.32 2.68
C PRO A 4 19.14 -17.94 2.29
N ASN A 5 19.51 -16.93 3.04
CA ASN A 5 19.35 -15.53 2.67
C ASN A 5 20.74 -14.96 2.38
N ILE A 6 21.05 -14.82 1.10
CA ILE A 6 22.33 -14.29 0.60
C ILE A 6 22.02 -12.95 -0.07
N ILE A 7 22.81 -11.94 0.21
CA ILE A 7 22.74 -10.62 -0.41
C ILE A 7 24.07 -10.33 -1.08
N SER A 8 24.04 -9.96 -2.33
CA SER A 8 25.22 -9.59 -3.12
C SER A 8 25.20 -8.09 -3.43
N LEU A 9 26.35 -7.46 -3.35
CA LEU A 9 26.57 -6.16 -3.96
C LEU A 9 26.50 -6.32 -5.48
N ASP A 10 25.59 -5.57 -6.10
CA ASP A 10 25.30 -5.68 -7.52
C ASP A 10 24.80 -7.06 -7.99
N GLY A 11 24.35 -7.11 -9.22
CA GLY A 11 23.90 -8.32 -9.87
C GLY A 11 23.45 -8.06 -11.30
N TRP A 12 23.17 -9.13 -12.00
CA TRP A 12 22.63 -9.12 -13.36
C TRP A 12 21.54 -10.18 -13.52
N ALA A 13 20.90 -10.23 -14.65
CA ALA A 13 19.89 -11.25 -14.96
C ALA A 13 20.46 -12.65 -14.72
N GLY A 14 19.83 -13.42 -13.82
CA GLY A 14 20.30 -14.72 -13.36
C GLY A 14 20.80 -14.74 -11.91
N SER A 15 21.18 -13.59 -11.34
CA SER A 15 21.62 -13.48 -9.93
C SER A 15 20.53 -13.85 -8.94
N GLN A 16 19.27 -13.64 -9.29
CA GLN A 16 18.10 -14.01 -8.44
C GLN A 16 18.06 -15.49 -8.06
N ARG A 17 18.76 -16.35 -8.79
CA ARG A 17 18.87 -17.78 -8.47
C ARG A 17 19.68 -18.05 -7.19
N TYR A 18 20.52 -17.10 -6.79
CA TYR A 18 21.51 -17.27 -5.75
C TYR A 18 21.35 -16.28 -4.59
N CYS A 19 20.92 -15.06 -4.87
CA CYS A 19 20.94 -13.97 -3.90
C CYS A 19 19.87 -12.91 -4.16
N GLY A 20 19.58 -12.09 -3.15
CA GLY A 20 19.03 -10.75 -3.30
C GLY A 20 20.14 -9.76 -3.67
N ILE A 21 19.74 -8.60 -4.14
CA ILE A 21 20.66 -7.53 -4.55
C ILE A 21 20.68 -6.43 -3.49
N TRP A 22 21.88 -5.99 -3.14
CA TRP A 22 22.14 -4.80 -2.34
C TRP A 22 22.81 -3.73 -3.23
N THR A 23 22.34 -2.50 -3.14
CA THR A 23 22.83 -1.41 -4.01
C THR A 23 24.22 -0.87 -3.66
N GLY A 24 24.85 -1.41 -2.61
CA GLY A 24 26.20 -1.03 -2.20
C GLY A 24 26.27 0.15 -1.25
N ASP A 25 27.51 0.56 -0.94
CA ASP A 25 27.83 1.67 -0.08
C ASP A 25 27.51 3.00 -0.77
N GLN A 26 26.57 3.75 -0.20
CA GLN A 26 26.16 5.03 -0.75
C GLN A 26 26.01 6.07 0.35
N TYR A 27 26.18 7.34 -0.02
CA TYR A 27 25.89 8.46 0.88
C TYR A 27 24.39 8.67 0.98
N GLY A 28 23.92 9.03 2.17
CA GLY A 28 22.54 9.45 2.45
C GLY A 28 22.50 10.92 2.85
N GLY A 29 21.41 11.31 3.52
CA GLY A 29 21.19 12.66 4.00
C GLY A 29 20.63 13.63 2.95
N GLU A 30 20.38 13.15 1.76
CA GLU A 30 19.92 13.95 0.61
C GLU A 30 18.74 13.27 -0.10
N TRP A 31 17.84 14.08 -0.64
CA TRP A 31 16.68 13.58 -1.41
C TRP A 31 17.09 12.76 -2.64
N GLU A 32 18.25 13.02 -3.21
CA GLU A 32 18.77 12.30 -4.37
C GLU A 32 18.96 10.81 -4.06
N TYR A 33 19.26 10.45 -2.81
CA TYR A 33 19.34 9.06 -2.39
C TYR A 33 18.00 8.31 -2.60
N ILE A 34 16.88 8.89 -2.17
CA ILE A 34 15.54 8.31 -2.38
C ILE A 34 15.17 8.33 -3.86
N ARG A 35 15.42 9.45 -4.56
CA ARG A 35 15.14 9.59 -6.00
C ARG A 35 15.86 8.55 -6.84
N PHE A 36 17.08 8.21 -6.50
CA PHE A 36 17.85 7.17 -7.18
C PHE A 36 17.27 5.77 -6.92
N HIS A 37 16.88 5.47 -5.67
CA HIS A 37 16.51 4.12 -5.28
C HIS A 37 15.13 3.67 -5.76
N ILE A 38 14.15 4.54 -5.83
CA ILE A 38 12.80 4.13 -6.28
C ILE A 38 12.86 3.55 -7.69
N PRO A 39 13.36 4.27 -8.72
CA PRO A 39 13.48 3.72 -10.07
C PRO A 39 14.47 2.56 -10.16
N THR A 40 15.50 2.52 -9.30
CA THR A 40 16.44 1.39 -9.22
C THR A 40 15.73 0.11 -8.78
N TYR A 41 14.87 0.17 -7.77
CA TYR A 41 14.09 -1.00 -7.31
C TYR A 41 13.13 -1.49 -8.39
N ILE A 42 12.44 -0.57 -9.06
CA ILE A 42 11.54 -0.88 -10.18
C ILE A 42 12.33 -1.54 -11.33
N GLY A 43 13.44 -0.93 -11.74
CA GLY A 43 14.26 -1.42 -12.86
C GLY A 43 14.94 -2.76 -12.57
N THR A 44 15.41 -2.97 -11.34
CA THR A 44 16.01 -4.24 -10.91
C THR A 44 14.97 -5.35 -10.89
N SER A 45 13.76 -5.06 -10.42
CA SER A 45 12.63 -6.00 -10.46
C SER A 45 12.26 -6.38 -11.90
N LEU A 46 12.21 -5.40 -12.83
CA LEU A 46 12.00 -5.62 -14.26
C LEU A 46 13.11 -6.47 -14.90
N SER A 47 14.33 -6.39 -14.38
CA SER A 47 15.48 -7.17 -14.84
C SER A 47 15.51 -8.61 -14.28
N GLY A 48 14.44 -9.04 -13.57
CA GLY A 48 14.30 -10.37 -13.02
C GLY A 48 14.97 -10.59 -11.66
N ASN A 49 15.38 -9.50 -10.96
CA ASN A 49 15.93 -9.53 -9.61
C ASN A 49 14.94 -8.90 -8.62
N PRO A 50 13.90 -9.62 -8.20
CA PRO A 50 12.79 -9.06 -7.42
C PRO A 50 13.14 -8.74 -5.96
N ASN A 51 14.23 -9.30 -5.44
CA ASN A 51 14.68 -9.12 -4.07
C ASN A 51 15.83 -8.12 -4.03
N ILE A 52 15.49 -6.84 -4.06
CA ILE A 52 16.43 -5.72 -3.95
C ILE A 52 16.26 -4.99 -2.63
N GLY A 53 17.35 -4.55 -2.05
CA GLY A 53 17.42 -3.73 -0.86
C GLY A 53 18.55 -2.71 -0.92
N SER A 54 18.44 -1.68 -0.11
CA SER A 54 19.47 -0.66 0.13
C SER A 54 19.45 -0.24 1.59
N ASP A 55 20.55 0.33 2.06
CA ASP A 55 20.65 0.83 3.42
C ASP A 55 19.67 1.99 3.67
N MET A 56 19.16 2.09 4.89
CA MET A 56 18.36 3.23 5.28
C MET A 56 19.22 4.48 5.29
N ASP A 57 18.85 5.48 4.49
CA ASP A 57 19.60 6.74 4.33
C ASP A 57 21.09 6.51 4.00
N GLY A 58 21.40 5.56 3.12
CA GLY A 58 22.74 5.14 2.77
C GLY A 58 23.50 4.46 3.91
N ILE A 59 24.70 3.95 3.64
CA ILE A 59 25.52 3.30 4.67
C ILE A 59 26.05 4.29 5.71
N PHE A 60 26.31 5.53 5.28
CA PHE A 60 26.85 6.58 6.14
C PHE A 60 25.79 7.40 6.86
N GLY A 61 24.56 7.42 6.35
CA GLY A 61 23.45 8.22 6.86
C GLY A 61 23.67 9.73 6.66
N GLY A 62 22.87 10.55 7.27
CA GLY A 62 23.09 11.99 7.23
C GLY A 62 21.93 12.87 7.69
N ASN A 63 20.69 12.43 7.64
CA ASN A 63 19.55 13.28 7.93
C ASN A 63 18.35 12.50 8.45
N GLN A 64 17.80 12.89 9.61
CA GLN A 64 16.67 12.20 10.24
C GLN A 64 15.40 12.24 9.39
N LEU A 65 15.13 13.38 8.74
CA LEU A 65 13.98 13.53 7.86
C LEU A 65 14.09 12.59 6.65
N ILE A 66 15.23 12.59 5.97
CA ILE A 66 15.48 11.72 4.81
C ILE A 66 15.41 10.25 5.22
N ALA A 67 16.07 9.88 6.33
CA ALA A 67 16.03 8.52 6.85
C ALA A 67 14.59 8.08 7.19
N THR A 68 13.79 8.93 7.82
CA THR A 68 12.39 8.62 8.15
C THR A 68 11.54 8.44 6.89
N ARG A 69 11.68 9.31 5.88
CA ARG A 69 11.02 9.13 4.59
C ARG A 69 11.47 7.84 3.89
N ASP A 70 12.73 7.48 4.04
CA ASP A 70 13.28 6.24 3.50
C ASP A 70 12.72 4.99 4.22
N TYR A 71 12.61 5.01 5.56
CA TYR A 71 11.93 3.97 6.33
C TYR A 71 10.47 3.78 5.89
N GLN A 72 9.76 4.87 5.59
CA GLN A 72 8.37 4.82 5.17
C GLN A 72 8.17 3.97 3.91
N TRP A 73 8.81 4.32 2.81
CA TRP A 73 8.57 3.60 1.56
C TRP A 73 9.21 2.21 1.54
N LYS A 74 10.38 2.03 2.14
CA LYS A 74 11.03 0.72 2.23
C LYS A 74 10.26 -0.27 3.11
N SER A 75 9.37 0.20 3.97
CA SER A 75 8.43 -0.68 4.67
C SER A 75 7.45 -1.39 3.70
N PHE A 76 7.28 -0.85 2.50
CA PHE A 76 6.48 -1.43 1.42
C PHE A 76 7.37 -2.01 0.31
N THR A 77 8.42 -2.73 0.68
CA THR A 77 9.35 -3.42 -0.22
C THR A 77 9.68 -4.83 0.29
N PRO A 78 10.20 -5.74 -0.53
CA PRO A 78 10.54 -7.09 -0.05
C PRO A 78 11.70 -7.08 0.95
N LEU A 79 12.77 -6.33 0.70
CA LEU A 79 13.94 -6.26 1.57
C LEU A 79 14.06 -4.89 2.24
N MET A 80 14.42 -4.89 3.51
CA MET A 80 14.85 -3.71 4.27
C MET A 80 16.21 -4.00 4.88
N LEU A 81 17.15 -3.11 4.65
CA LEU A 81 18.51 -3.21 5.17
C LEU A 81 18.83 -1.94 5.97
N ASN A 82 19.55 -2.09 7.05
CA ASN A 82 20.10 -0.97 7.79
C ASN A 82 21.45 -1.38 8.38
N MET A 83 22.51 -0.82 7.81
CA MET A 83 23.84 -0.90 8.41
C MET A 83 24.19 0.43 9.09
N ASP A 84 24.73 0.36 10.28
CA ASP A 84 25.09 1.51 11.09
C ASP A 84 26.52 1.38 11.60
N GLY A 85 27.10 2.50 12.04
CA GLY A 85 28.45 2.54 12.62
C GLY A 85 29.55 2.96 11.65
N TRP A 86 29.25 3.23 10.39
CA TRP A 86 30.20 3.68 9.36
C TRP A 86 30.27 5.20 9.25
N GLY A 87 29.18 5.89 9.55
CA GLY A 87 29.10 7.34 9.56
C GLY A 87 29.19 7.93 10.97
N THR A 88 29.14 9.25 11.06
CA THR A 88 29.07 9.99 12.33
C THR A 88 27.65 10.12 12.86
N TYR A 89 26.66 9.72 12.07
CA TYR A 89 25.23 9.83 12.34
C TYR A 89 24.63 8.46 12.63
N ALA A 90 24.06 8.31 13.82
CA ALA A 90 23.38 7.06 14.20
C ALA A 90 22.07 6.89 13.46
N LYS A 91 21.90 5.77 12.74
CA LYS A 91 20.75 5.49 11.87
C LYS A 91 19.75 4.49 12.43
N MET A 92 19.95 4.01 13.63
CA MET A 92 18.98 3.08 14.23
C MET A 92 17.64 3.79 14.40
N PRO A 93 16.51 3.16 14.02
CA PRO A 93 15.21 3.83 13.95
C PRO A 93 14.74 4.42 15.30
N TYR A 94 15.27 3.92 16.39
CA TYR A 94 14.94 4.35 17.76
C TYR A 94 15.84 5.46 18.33
N THR A 95 16.85 5.93 17.58
CA THR A 95 17.80 6.96 18.05
C THR A 95 17.46 8.37 17.63
N PHE A 96 16.45 8.56 16.79
CA PHE A 96 16.17 9.85 16.13
C PHE A 96 15.44 10.84 17.03
N GLY A 97 14.80 10.36 18.11
CA GLY A 97 13.89 11.17 18.92
C GLY A 97 12.51 11.32 18.29
N ASP A 98 11.58 11.87 19.09
CA ASP A 98 10.21 12.12 18.64
C ASP A 98 10.17 13.36 17.71
N PRO A 99 9.39 13.39 16.63
CA PRO A 99 8.41 12.38 16.22
C PRO A 99 9.01 11.26 15.33
N TYR A 100 10.28 11.36 14.91
CA TYR A 100 10.89 10.44 13.93
C TYR A 100 10.90 8.99 14.42
N THR A 101 11.31 8.75 15.66
CA THR A 101 11.32 7.41 16.25
C THR A 101 9.92 6.78 16.26
N GLY A 102 8.90 7.56 16.62
CA GLY A 102 7.51 7.10 16.61
C GLY A 102 7.02 6.77 15.20
N ILE A 103 7.35 7.61 14.22
CA ILE A 103 7.01 7.38 12.81
C ILE A 103 7.73 6.13 12.30
N ASN A 104 9.02 5.98 12.54
CA ASN A 104 9.79 4.80 12.11
C ASN A 104 9.19 3.52 12.71
N ARG A 105 8.83 3.53 14.00
CA ARG A 105 8.15 2.40 14.65
C ARG A 105 6.83 2.06 13.97
N MET A 106 5.99 3.04 13.68
CA MET A 106 4.71 2.83 13.00
C MET A 106 4.90 2.10 11.67
N TYR A 107 5.86 2.51 10.84
CA TYR A 107 6.10 1.88 9.55
C TYR A 107 6.75 0.49 9.66
N LEU A 108 7.70 0.31 10.56
CA LEU A 108 8.32 -1.01 10.80
C LEU A 108 7.29 -2.03 11.33
N LYS A 109 6.39 -1.61 12.22
CA LYS A 109 5.26 -2.44 12.67
C LYS A 109 4.29 -2.76 11.53
N THR A 110 3.98 -1.78 10.70
CA THR A 110 3.14 -2.00 9.51
C THR A 110 3.76 -3.03 8.59
N LYS A 111 5.07 -2.94 8.31
CA LYS A 111 5.78 -3.96 7.51
C LYS A 111 5.71 -5.33 8.16
N ALA A 112 5.95 -5.43 9.47
CA ALA A 112 5.91 -6.70 10.20
C ALA A 112 4.51 -7.35 10.10
N GLN A 113 3.45 -6.56 10.15
CA GLN A 113 2.08 -7.05 9.97
C GLN A 113 1.80 -7.48 8.52
N LEU A 114 2.34 -6.78 7.52
CA LEU A 114 2.16 -7.09 6.10
C LEU A 114 2.98 -8.29 5.60
N LEU A 115 3.82 -8.89 6.44
CA LEU A 115 4.71 -9.99 6.01
C LEU A 115 3.97 -11.17 5.34
N PRO A 116 2.77 -11.61 5.72
CA PRO A 116 2.06 -12.66 4.98
C PRO A 116 1.75 -12.26 3.52
N TYR A 117 1.37 -11.02 3.29
CA TYR A 117 1.14 -10.47 1.95
C TYR A 117 2.45 -10.37 1.15
N ILE A 118 3.50 -9.81 1.77
CA ILE A 118 4.84 -9.66 1.17
C ILE A 118 5.44 -11.04 0.85
N TYR A 119 5.32 -12.00 1.76
CA TYR A 119 5.86 -13.35 1.57
C TYR A 119 5.13 -14.12 0.46
N THR A 120 3.82 -13.97 0.36
CA THR A 120 3.04 -14.53 -0.76
C THR A 120 3.50 -13.95 -2.10
N GLY A 121 3.72 -12.63 -2.18
CA GLY A 121 4.27 -11.98 -3.38
C GLY A 121 5.70 -12.44 -3.69
N ALA A 122 6.53 -12.69 -2.68
CA ALA A 122 7.86 -13.24 -2.87
C ALA A 122 7.82 -14.69 -3.39
N ALA A 123 6.84 -15.49 -2.97
CA ALA A 123 6.61 -16.83 -3.50
C ALA A 123 6.20 -16.77 -4.98
N SER A 124 5.28 -15.87 -5.35
CA SER A 124 4.93 -15.63 -6.77
C SER A 124 6.14 -15.22 -7.60
N ALA A 125 6.96 -14.30 -7.09
CA ALA A 125 8.21 -13.87 -7.75
C ALA A 125 9.22 -15.02 -7.93
N ALA A 126 9.23 -15.99 -7.02
CA ALA A 126 10.02 -17.23 -7.13
C ALA A 126 9.38 -18.26 -8.08
N ASN A 127 8.42 -17.85 -8.89
CA ASN A 127 7.71 -18.69 -9.85
C ASN A 127 6.90 -19.83 -9.22
N ILE A 128 6.42 -19.62 -7.99
CA ILE A 128 5.46 -20.50 -7.33
C ILE A 128 4.05 -20.03 -7.72
N ASP A 129 3.24 -20.97 -8.20
CA ASP A 129 1.83 -20.68 -8.45
C ASP A 129 1.08 -20.63 -7.11
N THR A 130 0.79 -19.42 -6.65
CA THR A 130 0.03 -19.16 -5.42
C THR A 130 -1.48 -19.18 -5.66
N GLY A 131 -1.94 -19.23 -6.91
CA GLY A 131 -3.34 -19.13 -7.30
C GLY A 131 -3.85 -17.67 -7.43
N ASN A 132 -2.96 -16.68 -7.38
CA ASN A 132 -3.31 -15.26 -7.54
C ASN A 132 -3.17 -14.74 -8.98
N GLY A 133 -2.71 -15.58 -9.92
CA GLY A 133 -2.55 -15.21 -11.32
C GLY A 133 -1.32 -14.36 -11.62
N ASP A 134 -0.40 -14.24 -10.66
CA ASP A 134 0.80 -13.38 -10.75
C ASP A 134 2.12 -14.16 -10.66
N THR A 135 2.09 -15.45 -11.01
CA THR A 135 3.26 -16.34 -11.01
C THR A 135 4.39 -15.77 -11.87
N GLY A 136 5.55 -15.59 -11.27
CA GLY A 136 6.75 -15.03 -11.92
C GLY A 136 6.81 -13.50 -11.93
N LEU A 137 5.77 -12.80 -11.48
CA LEU A 137 5.82 -11.34 -11.35
C LEU A 137 6.54 -10.92 -10.06
N PRO A 138 7.33 -9.85 -10.11
CA PRO A 138 7.97 -9.32 -8.90
C PRO A 138 6.94 -8.72 -7.95
N LEU A 139 7.31 -8.54 -6.68
CA LEU A 139 6.47 -7.86 -5.71
C LEU A 139 6.44 -6.34 -5.95
N ILE A 140 7.59 -5.72 -6.25
CA ILE A 140 7.65 -4.33 -6.72
C ILE A 140 7.44 -4.34 -8.23
N ARG A 141 6.34 -3.74 -8.69
CA ARG A 141 5.93 -3.76 -10.09
C ARG A 141 5.90 -2.35 -10.67
N ALA A 142 6.54 -2.17 -11.81
CA ALA A 142 6.30 -0.97 -12.62
C ALA A 142 4.81 -0.87 -12.94
N MET A 143 4.27 0.34 -13.01
CA MET A 143 2.84 0.54 -13.24
C MET A 143 2.33 -0.18 -14.49
N PHE A 144 3.12 -0.22 -15.57
CA PHE A 144 2.74 -0.89 -16.83
C PHE A 144 2.70 -2.43 -16.74
N LEU A 145 3.27 -3.06 -15.70
CA LEU A 145 3.11 -4.52 -15.50
C LEU A 145 1.69 -4.89 -15.05
N GLU A 146 1.03 -3.99 -14.33
CA GLU A 146 -0.38 -4.17 -13.92
C GLU A 146 -1.36 -3.55 -14.92
N TYR A 147 -0.95 -2.49 -15.62
CA TYR A 147 -1.76 -1.71 -16.55
C TYR A 147 -1.06 -1.56 -17.91
N PRO A 148 -0.85 -2.67 -18.66
CA PRO A 148 -0.05 -2.67 -19.88
C PRO A 148 -0.66 -1.86 -21.03
N ASP A 149 -1.98 -1.71 -21.06
CA ASP A 149 -2.70 -0.98 -22.09
C ASP A 149 -2.86 0.52 -21.76
N ASP A 150 -2.38 0.95 -20.60
CA ASP A 150 -2.45 2.33 -20.14
C ASP A 150 -1.17 3.08 -20.52
N SER A 151 -1.29 4.05 -21.42
CA SER A 151 -0.15 4.82 -21.92
C SER A 151 0.52 5.68 -20.86
N TYR A 152 -0.25 6.21 -19.89
CA TYR A 152 0.33 6.99 -18.80
C TYR A 152 1.08 6.10 -17.79
N ALA A 153 0.59 4.88 -17.56
CA ALA A 153 1.29 3.89 -16.75
C ALA A 153 2.67 3.50 -17.32
N SER A 154 2.85 3.65 -18.64
CA SER A 154 4.12 3.39 -19.36
C SER A 154 5.01 4.63 -19.50
N SER A 155 4.57 5.79 -19.03
CA SER A 155 5.31 7.04 -19.15
C SER A 155 6.48 7.12 -18.16
N LYS A 156 7.46 7.98 -18.46
CA LYS A 156 8.58 8.28 -17.56
C LYS A 156 8.13 8.88 -16.21
N GLU A 157 6.92 9.45 -16.18
CA GLU A 157 6.33 10.05 -14.98
C GLU A 157 6.09 9.01 -13.88
N MET A 158 5.98 7.72 -14.24
CA MET A 158 5.73 6.62 -13.33
C MET A 158 6.97 6.07 -12.63
N GLN A 159 8.15 6.67 -12.82
CA GLN A 159 9.39 6.20 -12.21
C GLN A 159 9.44 6.34 -10.68
N TYR A 160 8.56 7.13 -10.07
CA TYR A 160 8.55 7.39 -8.63
C TYR A 160 7.30 6.85 -7.92
N GLN A 161 6.62 5.90 -8.53
CA GLN A 161 5.57 5.12 -7.90
C GLN A 161 5.57 3.69 -8.43
N TYR A 162 5.02 2.76 -7.67
CA TYR A 162 4.99 1.35 -8.05
C TYR A 162 3.79 0.65 -7.42
N MET A 163 3.45 -0.51 -7.97
CA MET A 163 2.54 -1.45 -7.31
C MET A 163 3.33 -2.40 -6.42
N LEU A 164 2.87 -2.60 -5.20
CA LEU A 164 3.32 -3.67 -4.31
C LEU A 164 2.34 -4.83 -4.42
N GLY A 165 2.69 -5.83 -5.22
CA GLY A 165 1.74 -6.82 -5.67
C GLY A 165 0.64 -6.19 -6.53
N SER A 166 -0.55 -6.77 -6.53
CA SER A 166 -1.70 -6.29 -7.31
C SER A 166 -2.63 -5.32 -6.55
N ASN A 167 -2.45 -5.19 -5.23
CA ASN A 167 -3.44 -4.55 -4.37
C ASN A 167 -3.02 -3.19 -3.78
N LEU A 168 -1.73 -2.87 -3.74
CA LEU A 168 -1.22 -1.67 -3.10
C LEU A 168 -0.43 -0.81 -4.10
N LEU A 169 -0.80 0.45 -4.23
CA LEU A 169 -0.03 1.46 -4.96
C LEU A 169 0.74 2.30 -3.95
N VAL A 170 2.04 2.45 -4.16
CA VAL A 170 2.95 3.18 -3.28
C VAL A 170 3.55 4.35 -4.05
N ALA A 171 3.37 5.57 -3.55
CA ALA A 171 3.91 6.79 -4.15
C ALA A 171 4.83 7.51 -3.14
N PRO A 172 6.10 7.12 -3.04
CA PRO A 172 7.03 7.67 -2.07
C PRO A 172 7.22 9.19 -2.20
N ILE A 173 7.53 9.84 -1.07
CA ILE A 173 8.04 11.20 -1.07
C ILE A 173 9.53 11.12 -1.43
N TYR A 174 9.92 11.74 -2.53
CA TYR A 174 11.25 11.63 -3.11
C TYR A 174 11.96 12.98 -3.30
N LYS A 175 11.29 14.05 -2.95
CA LYS A 175 11.83 15.40 -2.95
C LYS A 175 11.08 16.27 -1.94
N SER A 176 11.76 17.26 -1.38
CA SER A 176 11.07 18.29 -0.60
C SER A 176 10.26 19.18 -1.54
N THR A 177 9.01 19.44 -1.17
CA THR A 177 8.16 20.44 -1.82
C THR A 177 8.09 21.73 -1.02
N ALA A 178 8.90 21.82 0.06
CA ALA A 178 9.01 22.98 0.94
C ALA A 178 7.66 23.47 1.51
N ALA A 179 6.75 22.54 1.80
CA ALA A 179 5.48 22.88 2.43
C ALA A 179 5.73 23.54 3.80
N ASP A 180 6.70 23.03 4.56
CA ASP A 180 7.24 23.67 5.76
C ASP A 180 8.60 23.06 6.16
N ASP A 181 9.23 23.63 7.19
CA ASP A 181 10.50 23.18 7.78
C ASP A 181 10.35 21.97 8.72
N LYS A 182 9.12 21.51 8.99
CA LYS A 182 8.79 20.34 9.82
C LYS A 182 8.69 19.05 9.02
N GLY A 183 8.99 19.09 7.72
CA GLY A 183 8.95 17.94 6.83
C GLY A 183 7.56 17.57 6.32
N ASN A 184 6.59 18.47 6.46
CA ASN A 184 5.30 18.30 5.80
C ASN A 184 5.47 18.62 4.32
N ASP A 185 5.17 17.65 3.49
CA ASP A 185 5.32 17.73 2.05
C ASP A 185 3.98 17.67 1.34
N VAL A 186 4.01 17.97 0.05
CA VAL A 186 2.93 17.71 -0.90
C VAL A 186 3.46 16.73 -1.94
N ARG A 187 2.70 15.69 -2.25
CA ARG A 187 3.04 14.75 -3.31
C ARG A 187 2.27 15.11 -4.58
N ASN A 188 3.00 15.44 -5.61
CA ASN A 188 2.45 15.66 -6.95
C ASN A 188 2.64 14.41 -7.81
N ASN A 189 1.91 14.33 -8.89
CA ASN A 189 2.01 13.28 -9.89
C ASN A 189 1.82 11.87 -9.31
N ILE A 190 0.75 11.67 -8.54
CA ILE A 190 0.30 10.32 -8.15
C ILE A 190 -0.75 9.88 -9.18
N TYR A 191 -0.40 8.95 -10.03
CA TYR A 191 -1.35 8.40 -10.99
C TYR A 191 -2.13 7.24 -10.37
N LEU A 192 -3.44 7.37 -10.34
CA LEU A 192 -4.37 6.31 -9.99
C LEU A 192 -4.94 5.73 -11.30
N PRO A 193 -4.49 4.56 -11.74
CA PRO A 193 -4.89 4.03 -13.04
C PRO A 193 -6.33 3.52 -13.06
N ASP A 194 -6.85 3.32 -14.27
CA ASP A 194 -8.17 2.75 -14.58
C ASP A 194 -9.36 3.54 -14.02
N SER A 195 -10.07 4.25 -14.90
CA SER A 195 -11.24 5.07 -14.54
C SER A 195 -12.43 4.26 -13.99
N LYS A 196 -12.40 2.93 -14.07
CA LYS A 196 -13.41 2.04 -13.49
C LYS A 196 -13.06 1.59 -12.08
N GLU A 197 -11.81 1.76 -11.68
CA GLU A 197 -11.32 1.39 -10.36
C GLU A 197 -11.53 2.51 -9.35
N VAL A 198 -11.68 2.14 -8.10
CA VAL A 198 -11.64 3.04 -6.96
C VAL A 198 -10.40 2.72 -6.13
N TRP A 199 -9.66 3.77 -5.77
CA TRP A 199 -8.46 3.68 -4.96
C TRP A 199 -8.72 4.28 -3.58
N ILE A 200 -8.22 3.65 -2.54
CA ILE A 200 -8.52 3.99 -1.15
C ILE A 200 -7.22 4.34 -0.44
N ASP A 201 -7.14 5.53 0.15
CA ASP A 201 -6.02 5.90 1.00
C ASP A 201 -5.91 4.89 2.15
N TYR A 202 -4.78 4.19 2.22
CA TYR A 202 -4.52 3.12 3.19
C TYR A 202 -4.72 3.57 4.65
N PHE A 203 -4.32 4.80 4.96
CA PHE A 203 -4.36 5.30 6.34
C PHE A 203 -5.71 5.91 6.72
N THR A 204 -6.39 6.57 5.81
CA THR A 204 -7.63 7.31 6.12
C THR A 204 -8.89 6.61 5.66
N GLY A 205 -8.78 5.74 4.65
CA GLY A 205 -9.92 5.14 3.99
C GLY A 205 -10.63 6.06 3.00
N GLN A 206 -10.11 7.28 2.74
CA GLN A 206 -10.67 8.17 1.74
C GLN A 206 -10.56 7.53 0.35
N GLN A 207 -11.65 7.60 -0.41
CA GLN A 207 -11.73 7.01 -1.75
C GLN A 207 -11.46 8.06 -2.83
N TYR A 208 -10.86 7.59 -3.92
CA TYR A 208 -10.55 8.36 -5.12
C TYR A 208 -10.92 7.55 -6.36
N GLN A 209 -11.50 8.22 -7.35
CA GLN A 209 -11.72 7.60 -8.64
C GLN A 209 -10.39 7.40 -9.37
N GLY A 210 -10.21 6.26 -10.02
CA GLY A 210 -9.08 6.03 -10.91
C GLY A 210 -9.17 6.82 -12.21
N GLY A 211 -8.17 6.67 -13.07
CA GLY A 211 -8.07 7.39 -14.34
C GLY A 211 -7.64 8.85 -14.19
N GLN A 212 -6.98 9.20 -13.08
CA GLN A 212 -6.54 10.57 -12.82
C GLN A 212 -5.17 10.63 -12.14
N VAL A 213 -4.54 11.78 -12.25
CA VAL A 213 -3.32 12.14 -11.53
C VAL A 213 -3.69 13.06 -10.37
N LEU A 214 -3.32 12.67 -9.14
CA LEU A 214 -3.46 13.52 -7.97
C LEU A 214 -2.25 14.44 -7.83
N ASN A 215 -2.51 15.72 -7.61
CA ASN A 215 -1.50 16.73 -7.31
C ASN A 215 -1.89 17.48 -6.03
N ASN A 216 -0.93 18.14 -5.42
CA ASN A 216 -1.09 18.79 -4.11
C ASN A 216 -1.63 17.84 -3.03
N PHE A 217 -1.32 16.55 -3.16
CA PHE A 217 -1.74 15.54 -2.19
C PHE A 217 -0.95 15.72 -0.90
N ALA A 218 -1.63 16.07 0.17
CA ALA A 218 -1.01 16.35 1.46
C ALA A 218 -0.29 15.10 2.01
N ALA A 219 0.99 15.24 2.27
CA ALA A 219 1.84 14.21 2.84
C ALA A 219 2.57 14.75 4.08
N PRO A 220 1.85 14.95 5.20
CA PRO A 220 2.48 15.35 6.45
C PRO A 220 3.58 14.35 6.82
N LEU A 221 4.52 14.76 7.68
CA LEU A 221 5.73 13.99 7.98
C LEU A 221 5.46 12.50 8.29
N TRP A 222 4.37 12.20 8.98
CA TRP A 222 4.00 10.82 9.32
C TRP A 222 3.46 10.00 8.15
N LYS A 223 3.03 10.64 7.04
CA LYS A 223 2.24 9.98 5.99
C LYS A 223 3.05 9.66 4.74
N LEU A 224 3.09 8.39 4.37
CA LEU A 224 3.44 7.92 3.05
C LEU A 224 2.15 7.78 2.22
N PRO A 225 2.05 8.36 1.03
CA PRO A 225 0.95 8.06 0.12
C PRO A 225 0.96 6.59 -0.31
N VAL A 226 -0.01 5.84 0.21
CA VAL A 226 -0.28 4.43 -0.15
C VAL A 226 -1.76 4.30 -0.43
N PHE A 227 -2.11 3.68 -1.54
CA PHE A 227 -3.48 3.45 -1.94
C PHE A 227 -3.77 1.97 -2.08
N VAL A 228 -4.93 1.57 -1.56
CA VAL A 228 -5.43 0.20 -1.69
C VAL A 228 -6.42 0.17 -2.84
N LYS A 229 -6.31 -0.82 -3.70
CA LYS A 229 -7.31 -1.09 -4.72
C LYS A 229 -8.61 -1.54 -4.06
N ASN A 230 -9.74 -0.95 -4.45
CA ASN A 230 -11.04 -1.39 -3.93
C ASN A 230 -11.29 -2.86 -4.32
N GLY A 231 -11.82 -3.65 -3.41
CA GLY A 231 -11.91 -5.10 -3.56
C GLY A 231 -10.71 -5.88 -2.99
N ALA A 232 -9.66 -5.21 -2.53
CA ALA A 232 -8.45 -5.86 -2.00
C ALA A 232 -8.73 -6.71 -0.76
N ILE A 233 -7.95 -7.78 -0.65
CA ILE A 233 -7.90 -8.68 0.51
C ILE A 233 -6.44 -8.82 0.91
N ILE A 234 -6.10 -8.41 2.13
CA ILE A 234 -4.71 -8.38 2.61
C ILE A 234 -4.58 -9.23 3.87
N PRO A 235 -3.95 -10.42 3.77
CA PRO A 235 -3.61 -11.20 4.96
C PRO A 235 -2.49 -10.53 5.74
N MET A 236 -2.61 -10.52 7.05
CA MET A 236 -1.67 -9.89 7.97
C MET A 236 -1.36 -10.77 9.17
N TRP A 237 -0.28 -10.46 9.83
CA TRP A 237 0.02 -10.91 11.17
C TRP A 237 -0.47 -9.91 12.23
N GLU A 238 -0.53 -10.39 13.48
CA GLU A 238 -0.69 -9.51 14.62
C GLU A 238 0.55 -8.59 14.79
N GLU A 239 0.38 -7.50 15.52
CA GLU A 239 1.48 -6.61 15.87
C GLU A 239 2.59 -7.41 16.59
N ASN A 240 3.84 -7.21 16.17
CA ASN A 240 4.99 -7.92 16.71
C ASN A 240 6.28 -7.11 16.57
N ASN A 241 7.30 -7.52 17.31
CA ASN A 241 8.67 -6.99 17.19
C ASN A 241 9.58 -7.91 16.37
N THR A 242 9.31 -9.20 16.36
CA THR A 242 10.06 -10.20 15.60
C THR A 242 9.14 -11.32 15.16
N PRO A 243 9.46 -12.03 14.06
CA PRO A 243 8.68 -13.19 13.60
C PRO A 243 8.53 -14.30 14.64
N GLU A 244 9.47 -14.42 15.57
CA GLU A 244 9.43 -15.43 16.64
C GLU A 244 8.33 -15.16 17.67
N GLN A 245 7.89 -13.91 17.80
CA GLN A 245 6.80 -13.53 18.72
C GLN A 245 5.42 -13.85 18.17
N ILE A 246 5.32 -14.15 16.87
CA ILE A 246 4.04 -14.40 16.22
C ILE A 246 3.47 -15.73 16.66
N LYS A 247 2.24 -15.68 17.12
CA LYS A 247 1.44 -16.88 17.35
C LYS A 247 0.91 -17.39 16.02
N LYS A 248 1.50 -18.48 15.52
CA LYS A 248 1.16 -19.06 14.20
C LYS A 248 -0.30 -19.53 14.09
N GLU A 249 -0.99 -19.69 15.21
CA GLU A 249 -2.43 -19.92 15.27
C GLU A 249 -3.26 -18.67 15.00
N ASN A 250 -2.71 -17.46 15.19
CA ASN A 250 -3.43 -16.22 14.92
C ASN A 250 -3.24 -15.81 13.46
N ARG A 251 -4.32 -15.36 12.84
CA ARG A 251 -4.32 -14.74 11.51
C ARG A 251 -5.30 -13.60 11.45
N ILE A 252 -4.92 -12.54 10.75
CA ILE A 252 -5.75 -11.37 10.50
C ILE A 252 -5.89 -11.22 8.99
N VAL A 253 -7.08 -10.88 8.53
CA VAL A 253 -7.33 -10.59 7.12
C VAL A 253 -8.10 -9.28 7.04
N GLU A 254 -7.56 -8.32 6.34
CA GLU A 254 -8.24 -7.05 6.10
C GLU A 254 -8.88 -7.05 4.71
N PHE A 255 -10.15 -6.61 4.66
CA PHE A 255 -10.97 -6.58 3.47
C PHE A 255 -11.41 -5.14 3.15
N TRP A 256 -11.38 -4.82 1.87
CA TRP A 256 -12.05 -3.66 1.26
C TRP A 256 -13.10 -4.19 0.27
N PRO A 257 -14.27 -4.64 0.75
CA PRO A 257 -15.19 -5.41 -0.10
C PRO A 257 -15.75 -4.57 -1.24
N ASP A 258 -15.62 -5.10 -2.46
CA ASP A 258 -16.23 -4.56 -3.68
C ASP A 258 -16.30 -5.67 -4.74
N GLY A 259 -17.47 -5.80 -5.41
CA GLY A 259 -17.66 -6.81 -6.44
C GLY A 259 -17.36 -8.23 -5.93
N LYS A 260 -16.65 -9.01 -6.74
CA LYS A 260 -16.23 -10.37 -6.40
C LYS A 260 -14.73 -10.51 -6.58
N THR A 261 -14.02 -10.73 -5.47
CA THR A 261 -12.56 -10.81 -5.44
C THR A 261 -12.06 -11.97 -4.61
N SER A 262 -10.81 -12.33 -4.79
CA SER A 262 -10.14 -13.35 -3.97
C SER A 262 -8.65 -13.09 -3.87
N TYR A 263 -8.03 -13.62 -2.83
CA TYR A 263 -6.59 -13.63 -2.61
C TYR A 263 -6.19 -14.93 -1.92
N THR A 264 -5.15 -15.59 -2.41
CA THR A 264 -4.63 -16.82 -1.82
C THR A 264 -3.31 -16.54 -1.11
N MET A 265 -3.27 -16.74 0.19
CA MET A 265 -2.08 -16.63 1.01
C MET A 265 -1.26 -17.92 0.94
N PHE A 266 0.03 -17.77 0.75
CA PHE A 266 1.04 -18.84 0.79
C PHE A 266 1.79 -18.79 2.12
N GLU A 267 1.96 -19.95 2.78
CA GLU A 267 2.78 -20.09 3.97
C GLU A 267 3.53 -21.43 3.98
N ASP A 268 4.77 -21.42 4.46
CA ASP A 268 5.60 -22.61 4.58
C ASP A 268 6.55 -22.53 5.80
N ASP A 269 7.47 -23.48 5.93
CA ASP A 269 8.47 -23.53 7.01
C ASP A 269 9.85 -22.96 6.62
N GLY A 270 9.96 -22.35 5.43
CA GLY A 270 11.22 -21.78 4.94
C GLY A 270 12.29 -22.81 4.55
N LYS A 271 11.91 -24.07 4.33
CA LYS A 271 12.86 -25.14 4.01
C LYS A 271 12.78 -25.60 2.57
N PHE A 272 13.88 -26.17 2.10
CA PHE A 272 13.91 -26.98 0.88
C PHE A 272 13.48 -28.42 1.17
N VAL A 273 12.94 -29.11 0.16
CA VAL A 273 12.76 -30.57 0.19
C VAL A 273 14.13 -31.24 0.16
N GLU A 274 14.45 -32.08 1.14
CA GLU A 274 15.77 -32.68 1.27
C GLU A 274 16.19 -33.56 0.08
N ASN A 275 15.21 -34.19 -0.59
CA ASN A 275 15.45 -35.09 -1.72
C ASN A 275 15.91 -34.40 -3.02
N ASP A 276 15.76 -33.06 -3.10
CA ASP A 276 16.16 -32.30 -4.29
C ASP A 276 17.61 -31.77 -4.21
N LEU A 277 18.23 -31.87 -3.04
CA LEU A 277 19.62 -31.53 -2.81
C LEU A 277 20.48 -32.80 -2.92
N LYS A 278 20.95 -33.15 -4.12
CA LYS A 278 21.87 -34.26 -4.29
C LYS A 278 23.19 -33.99 -3.56
N GLU A 279 23.76 -35.02 -2.93
CA GLU A 279 25.02 -34.96 -2.21
C GLU A 279 26.25 -34.62 -3.09
N ASP A 280 26.10 -34.69 -4.40
CA ASP A 280 27.17 -34.52 -5.38
C ASP A 280 27.37 -33.06 -5.87
N GLY A 281 26.77 -32.11 -5.21
CA GLY A 281 27.01 -30.67 -5.47
C GLY A 281 26.45 -30.12 -6.77
N ASP A 282 25.59 -30.84 -7.48
CA ASP A 282 24.88 -30.32 -8.66
C ASP A 282 23.75 -29.37 -8.25
N TYR A 283 24.13 -28.16 -7.86
CA TYR A 283 23.18 -27.07 -7.52
C TYR A 283 22.43 -26.52 -8.73
N GLY A 284 22.67 -27.04 -9.95
CA GLY A 284 22.05 -26.56 -11.19
C GLY A 284 20.59 -26.99 -11.41
N LYS A 285 20.02 -27.81 -10.52
CA LYS A 285 18.67 -28.38 -10.69
C LYS A 285 17.69 -28.04 -9.57
N ILE A 286 17.77 -26.85 -8.98
CA ILE A 286 16.70 -26.40 -8.09
C ILE A 286 15.47 -26.13 -8.96
N THR A 287 14.50 -27.00 -8.88
CA THR A 287 13.23 -26.92 -9.63
C THR A 287 12.12 -26.35 -8.75
N LYS A 288 10.95 -26.08 -9.31
CA LYS A 288 9.72 -25.68 -8.55
C LYS A 288 9.40 -26.62 -7.37
N THR A 289 9.75 -27.90 -7.50
CA THR A 289 9.54 -28.91 -6.46
C THR A 289 10.47 -28.74 -5.25
N SER A 290 11.53 -27.95 -5.38
CA SER A 290 12.51 -27.72 -4.33
C SER A 290 12.02 -26.79 -3.21
N TYR A 291 10.89 -26.08 -3.38
CA TYR A 291 10.39 -25.16 -2.36
C TYR A 291 9.65 -25.84 -1.19
N GLY A 292 9.45 -27.12 -1.24
CA GLY A 292 8.94 -27.88 -0.10
C GLY A 292 7.44 -27.82 0.10
N ALA A 293 7.04 -28.40 1.22
CA ALA A 293 5.65 -28.45 1.65
C ALA A 293 5.17 -27.05 2.08
N HIS A 294 3.96 -26.68 1.69
CA HIS A 294 3.34 -25.41 1.99
C HIS A 294 1.85 -25.55 2.28
N VAL A 295 1.26 -24.52 2.80
CA VAL A 295 -0.18 -24.37 2.97
C VAL A 295 -0.65 -23.17 2.16
N SER A 296 -1.76 -23.35 1.45
CA SER A 296 -2.47 -22.28 0.77
C SER A 296 -3.83 -22.05 1.41
N THR A 297 -4.17 -20.80 1.68
CA THR A 297 -5.49 -20.40 2.18
C THR A 297 -6.07 -19.32 1.28
N LYS A 298 -7.21 -19.64 0.64
CA LYS A 298 -7.92 -18.68 -0.20
C LYS A 298 -8.90 -17.88 0.64
N TYR A 299 -8.85 -16.58 0.49
CA TYR A 299 -9.84 -15.64 1.02
C TYR A 299 -10.68 -15.11 -0.12
N THR A 300 -11.99 -14.99 0.09
CA THR A 300 -12.93 -14.49 -0.90
C THR A 300 -13.78 -13.37 -0.34
N SER A 301 -14.16 -12.45 -1.20
CA SER A 301 -15.08 -11.35 -0.92
C SER A 301 -16.08 -11.25 -2.07
N GLU A 302 -17.36 -11.16 -1.75
CA GLU A 302 -18.43 -10.93 -2.73
C GLU A 302 -19.42 -9.93 -2.16
N VAL A 303 -19.64 -8.82 -2.88
CA VAL A 303 -20.68 -7.84 -2.58
C VAL A 303 -21.78 -7.95 -3.60
N LYS A 304 -22.98 -8.24 -3.14
CA LYS A 304 -24.16 -8.37 -3.99
C LYS A 304 -25.39 -7.87 -3.24
N ASP A 305 -26.17 -7.01 -3.88
CA ASP A 305 -27.47 -6.51 -3.36
C ASP A 305 -27.38 -5.99 -1.91
N GLY A 306 -26.36 -5.18 -1.61
CA GLY A 306 -26.12 -4.62 -0.28
C GLY A 306 -25.69 -5.64 0.78
N THR A 307 -25.25 -6.81 0.37
CA THR A 307 -24.71 -7.85 1.26
C THR A 307 -23.27 -8.16 0.89
N ALA A 308 -22.36 -8.08 1.85
CA ALA A 308 -21.01 -8.56 1.71
C ALA A 308 -20.85 -9.95 2.34
N THR A 309 -20.28 -10.89 1.59
CA THR A 309 -19.92 -12.23 2.06
C THR A 309 -18.42 -12.42 1.97
N LEU A 310 -17.78 -12.60 3.11
CA LEU A 310 -16.32 -12.72 3.24
C LEU A 310 -15.99 -14.10 3.81
N THR A 311 -15.07 -14.82 3.17
CA THR A 311 -14.76 -16.19 3.58
C THR A 311 -13.26 -16.45 3.62
N ALA A 312 -12.79 -17.08 4.69
CA ALA A 312 -11.56 -17.85 4.70
C ALA A 312 -11.92 -19.29 4.32
N GLU A 313 -11.56 -19.71 3.12
CA GLU A 313 -11.81 -21.08 2.66
C GLU A 313 -10.95 -22.09 3.44
N LYS A 314 -11.25 -23.36 3.28
CA LYS A 314 -10.44 -24.43 3.88
C LYS A 314 -9.02 -24.37 3.34
N SER A 315 -8.05 -24.36 4.25
CA SER A 315 -6.64 -24.39 3.90
C SER A 315 -6.26 -25.74 3.29
N THR A 316 -5.43 -25.71 2.25
CA THR A 316 -4.93 -26.91 1.55
C THR A 316 -3.43 -27.05 1.76
N GLY A 317 -2.92 -28.27 1.65
CA GLY A 317 -1.49 -28.55 1.85
C GLY A 317 -1.12 -28.77 3.32
N ASN A 318 0.18 -28.84 3.60
CA ASN A 318 0.71 -28.99 4.95
C ASN A 318 2.21 -28.67 4.94
N TYR A 319 2.75 -28.32 6.09
CA TYR A 319 4.20 -28.25 6.34
C TYR A 319 4.49 -28.57 7.82
N THR A 320 5.74 -28.89 8.14
CA THR A 320 6.13 -29.23 9.51
C THR A 320 5.97 -28.04 10.45
N GLY A 321 5.14 -28.21 11.48
CA GLY A 321 4.85 -27.14 12.46
C GLY A 321 3.67 -26.23 12.07
N TYR A 322 2.94 -26.54 11.00
CA TYR A 322 1.70 -25.83 10.68
C TYR A 322 0.69 -25.96 11.83
N LYS A 323 0.15 -24.85 12.26
CA LYS A 323 -0.90 -24.77 13.26
C LYS A 323 -2.25 -24.68 12.54
N LYS A 324 -2.97 -25.80 12.46
CA LYS A 324 -4.25 -25.89 11.75
C LYS A 324 -5.39 -25.22 12.51
N ASP A 325 -5.32 -25.22 13.85
CA ASP A 325 -6.34 -24.59 14.68
C ASP A 325 -6.08 -23.09 14.74
N LYS A 326 -6.87 -22.32 13.98
CA LYS A 326 -6.67 -20.89 13.77
C LYS A 326 -7.67 -20.04 14.56
N ASN A 327 -7.15 -19.01 15.21
CA ASN A 327 -7.90 -17.85 15.67
C ASN A 327 -7.90 -16.81 14.53
N THR A 328 -9.03 -16.65 13.87
CA THR A 328 -9.14 -15.78 12.71
C THR A 328 -9.84 -14.48 13.07
N THR A 329 -9.25 -13.36 12.68
CA THR A 329 -9.85 -12.03 12.78
C THR A 329 -10.04 -11.46 11.39
N PHE A 330 -11.27 -11.06 11.06
CA PHE A 330 -11.55 -10.24 9.89
C PHE A 330 -11.65 -8.79 10.30
N VAL A 331 -10.98 -7.94 9.54
CA VAL A 331 -11.07 -6.47 9.63
C VAL A 331 -11.72 -6.01 8.32
N VAL A 332 -12.86 -5.35 8.41
CA VAL A 332 -13.63 -4.97 7.23
C VAL A 332 -13.78 -3.45 7.19
N ASN A 333 -13.36 -2.85 6.08
CA ASN A 333 -13.57 -1.43 5.84
C ASN A 333 -15.01 -1.20 5.38
N VAL A 334 -15.73 -0.33 6.07
CA VAL A 334 -17.15 -0.06 5.88
C VAL A 334 -17.42 1.45 5.96
N SER A 335 -18.53 1.91 5.38
CA SER A 335 -18.96 3.32 5.51
C SER A 335 -19.86 3.55 6.72
N LYS A 336 -20.54 2.50 7.17
CA LYS A 336 -21.39 2.50 8.37
C LYS A 336 -21.48 1.10 8.96
N GLU A 337 -22.06 1.00 10.17
CA GLU A 337 -22.33 -0.29 10.80
C GLU A 337 -23.35 -1.08 9.93
N PRO A 338 -23.05 -2.33 9.55
CA PRO A 338 -24.01 -3.18 8.86
C PRO A 338 -25.28 -3.42 9.68
N THR A 339 -26.43 -3.57 9.03
CA THR A 339 -27.71 -3.78 9.73
C THR A 339 -27.80 -5.14 10.41
N LYS A 340 -27.07 -6.12 9.86
CA LYS A 340 -26.97 -7.45 10.46
C LYS A 340 -25.60 -8.09 10.15
N VAL A 341 -25.02 -8.69 11.15
CA VAL A 341 -23.74 -9.42 11.07
C VAL A 341 -24.00 -10.88 11.42
N THR A 342 -23.51 -11.78 10.58
CA THR A 342 -23.56 -13.22 10.82
C THR A 342 -22.17 -13.82 10.62
N ALA A 343 -21.64 -14.46 11.65
CA ALA A 343 -20.37 -15.19 11.58
C ALA A 343 -20.62 -16.71 11.67
N LYS A 344 -19.90 -17.49 10.86
CA LYS A 344 -20.07 -18.95 10.79
C LYS A 344 -18.73 -19.68 10.79
N ASN A 345 -18.69 -20.83 11.46
CA ASN A 345 -17.67 -21.86 11.30
C ASN A 345 -18.32 -23.03 10.53
N GLY A 346 -18.02 -23.16 9.24
CA GLY A 346 -18.71 -24.09 8.34
C GLY A 346 -20.21 -23.75 8.24
N SER A 347 -21.06 -24.70 8.59
CA SER A 347 -22.52 -24.51 8.66
C SER A 347 -23.00 -23.84 9.96
N ASP A 348 -22.19 -23.85 11.00
CA ASP A 348 -22.58 -23.47 12.36
C ASP A 348 -22.52 -21.96 12.54
N SER A 349 -23.64 -21.34 12.85
CA SER A 349 -23.70 -19.92 13.18
C SER A 349 -23.13 -19.66 14.58
N LEU A 350 -22.25 -18.64 14.66
CA LEU A 350 -21.64 -18.21 15.92
C LEU A 350 -22.50 -17.14 16.59
N THR A 351 -22.65 -17.21 17.90
CA THR A 351 -23.27 -16.14 18.68
C THR A 351 -22.33 -14.94 18.73
N LEU A 352 -22.82 -13.75 18.38
CA LEU A 352 -22.03 -12.53 18.43
C LEU A 352 -21.93 -11.99 19.84
N ASP A 353 -20.72 -11.75 20.30
CA ASP A 353 -20.38 -11.13 21.57
C ASP A 353 -19.85 -9.71 21.28
N LYS A 354 -20.76 -8.71 21.28
CA LYS A 354 -20.44 -7.32 20.96
C LYS A 354 -19.71 -6.68 22.13
N VAL A 355 -18.56 -6.09 21.84
CA VAL A 355 -17.77 -5.28 22.79
C VAL A 355 -17.83 -3.80 22.43
N GLN A 356 -17.49 -2.93 23.37
CA GLN A 356 -17.71 -1.48 23.27
C GLN A 356 -16.45 -0.69 22.92
N SER A 357 -15.28 -1.34 22.94
CA SER A 357 -14.02 -0.67 22.62
C SER A 357 -13.04 -1.58 21.91
N LYS A 358 -12.11 -0.97 21.18
CA LYS A 358 -10.99 -1.70 20.54
C LYS A 358 -10.14 -2.42 21.59
N ALA A 359 -9.91 -1.78 22.74
CA ALA A 359 -9.13 -2.38 23.82
C ALA A 359 -9.80 -3.65 24.40
N ASP A 360 -11.14 -3.65 24.53
CA ASP A 360 -11.88 -4.85 24.95
C ASP A 360 -11.84 -5.93 23.86
N PHE A 361 -11.97 -5.54 22.59
CA PHE A 361 -11.85 -6.46 21.47
C PHE A 361 -10.47 -7.14 21.44
N ASP A 362 -9.41 -6.40 21.64
CA ASP A 362 -8.04 -6.94 21.60
C ASP A 362 -7.78 -7.97 22.71
N LYS A 363 -8.29 -7.69 23.91
CA LYS A 363 -8.10 -8.55 25.09
C LYS A 363 -8.98 -9.80 25.06
N LYS A 364 -10.14 -9.72 24.41
CA LYS A 364 -11.14 -10.78 24.49
C LYS A 364 -10.86 -11.88 23.45
N SER A 365 -10.78 -13.12 23.91
CA SER A 365 -10.76 -14.29 23.04
C SER A 365 -12.18 -14.70 22.67
N ALA A 366 -12.38 -15.22 21.46
CA ALA A 366 -13.66 -15.80 21.08
C ALA A 366 -13.80 -17.20 21.68
N GLU A 367 -14.85 -17.41 22.48
CA GLU A 367 -15.18 -18.70 23.06
C GLU A 367 -15.79 -19.65 22.00
N ALA A 368 -15.79 -20.96 22.27
CA ALA A 368 -16.42 -21.93 21.40
C ALA A 368 -17.89 -21.57 21.11
N GLY A 369 -18.28 -21.60 19.85
CA GLY A 369 -19.63 -21.24 19.40
C GLY A 369 -19.91 -19.73 19.36
N LYS A 370 -18.92 -18.89 19.62
CA LYS A 370 -19.06 -17.43 19.62
C LYS A 370 -18.10 -16.73 18.66
N ALA A 371 -18.42 -15.48 18.31
CA ALA A 371 -17.52 -14.55 17.66
C ALA A 371 -17.54 -13.23 18.44
N VAL A 372 -16.36 -12.64 18.66
CA VAL A 372 -16.25 -11.29 19.25
C VAL A 372 -16.38 -10.27 18.11
N TYR A 373 -17.23 -9.28 18.31
CA TYR A 373 -17.60 -8.29 17.32
C TYR A 373 -17.41 -6.87 17.88
N PHE A 374 -16.78 -6.01 17.11
CA PHE A 374 -16.61 -4.61 17.41
C PHE A 374 -16.75 -3.76 16.15
N TYR A 375 -17.63 -2.74 16.20
CA TYR A 375 -17.71 -1.71 15.18
C TYR A 375 -17.03 -0.45 15.69
N ASP A 376 -16.03 0.02 14.97
CA ASP A 376 -15.29 1.24 15.26
C ASP A 376 -15.70 2.33 14.26
N GLU A 377 -16.49 3.29 14.73
CA GLU A 377 -16.97 4.40 13.92
C GLU A 377 -15.85 5.36 13.51
N SER A 378 -14.79 5.45 14.30
CA SER A 378 -13.68 6.38 14.08
C SER A 378 -12.35 5.76 14.53
N PRO A 379 -11.82 4.79 13.77
CA PRO A 379 -10.56 4.14 14.13
C PRO A 379 -9.42 5.15 14.21
N ALA A 380 -8.63 5.06 15.26
CA ALA A 380 -7.41 5.85 15.37
C ALA A 380 -6.32 5.34 14.42
N ILE A 381 -5.38 6.20 14.05
CA ILE A 381 -4.12 5.74 13.45
C ILE A 381 -3.32 5.01 14.51
N GLU A 382 -2.96 3.75 14.25
CA GLU A 382 -2.13 2.97 15.18
C GLU A 382 -0.67 3.41 15.03
N THR A 383 -0.18 4.16 16.01
CA THR A 383 1.21 4.63 16.02
C THR A 383 2.17 3.69 16.74
N TYR A 384 1.63 2.74 17.55
CA TYR A 384 2.43 1.88 18.43
C TYR A 384 3.37 2.67 19.36
N ALA A 385 3.02 3.93 19.59
CA ALA A 385 3.81 4.85 20.39
C ALA A 385 3.78 4.45 21.88
N SER A 386 4.90 4.61 22.56
CA SER A 386 4.96 4.53 24.01
C SER A 386 4.38 5.79 24.64
N GLU A 387 4.06 5.72 25.94
CA GLU A 387 3.56 6.88 26.71
C GLU A 387 4.50 8.11 26.64
N LYS A 388 5.78 7.90 26.32
CA LYS A 388 6.80 8.96 26.23
C LYS A 388 6.85 9.61 24.85
N GLU A 389 6.22 9.03 23.83
CA GLU A 389 6.25 9.50 22.44
C GLU A 389 4.95 10.25 22.12
N THR A 390 4.85 11.45 22.62
CA THR A 390 3.62 12.23 22.52
C THR A 390 3.48 12.99 21.20
N GLU A 391 4.58 13.29 20.50
CA GLU A 391 4.53 14.07 19.26
C GLU A 391 3.88 13.28 18.13
N ILE A 392 4.24 12.01 17.91
CA ILE A 392 3.59 11.20 16.88
C ILE A 392 2.07 11.05 17.14
N ALA A 393 1.68 10.83 18.39
CA ALA A 393 0.28 10.76 18.76
C ALA A 393 -0.45 12.09 18.47
N ASN A 394 0.19 13.23 18.74
CA ASN A 394 -0.36 14.55 18.44
C ASN A 394 -0.48 14.82 16.94
N LEU A 395 0.47 14.33 16.11
CA LEU A 395 0.42 14.51 14.67
C LEU A 395 -0.80 13.82 14.03
N VAL A 396 -1.29 12.75 14.61
CA VAL A 396 -2.38 11.93 14.03
C VAL A 396 -3.71 12.00 14.77
N LYS A 397 -3.77 12.66 15.93
CA LYS A 397 -4.97 12.68 16.81
C LYS A 397 -6.26 13.15 16.12
N ASP A 398 -6.11 14.09 15.18
CA ASP A 398 -7.24 14.70 14.48
C ASP A 398 -7.48 14.08 13.08
N VAL A 399 -6.72 13.03 12.74
CA VAL A 399 -6.90 12.33 11.47
C VAL A 399 -8.18 11.50 11.51
N LYS A 400 -9.10 11.87 10.65
CA LYS A 400 -10.36 11.11 10.49
C LYS A 400 -10.12 9.90 9.61
N ARG A 401 -10.61 8.74 10.06
CA ARG A 401 -10.61 7.50 9.28
C ARG A 401 -12.04 7.04 9.02
N THR A 402 -12.22 6.32 7.94
CA THR A 402 -13.48 5.61 7.70
C THR A 402 -13.66 4.48 8.70
N PRO A 403 -14.91 4.11 9.03
CA PRO A 403 -15.21 3.08 10.00
C PRO A 403 -14.63 1.73 9.65
N LYS A 404 -14.36 0.91 10.66
CA LYS A 404 -13.96 -0.49 10.52
C LYS A 404 -14.81 -1.42 11.38
N LEU A 405 -15.05 -2.59 10.85
CA LEU A 405 -15.68 -3.68 11.57
C LEU A 405 -14.63 -4.75 11.88
N TYR A 406 -14.57 -5.18 13.13
CA TYR A 406 -13.66 -6.24 13.59
C TYR A 406 -14.46 -7.44 14.04
N VAL A 407 -14.16 -8.61 13.52
CA VAL A 407 -14.81 -9.87 13.94
C VAL A 407 -13.75 -10.93 14.19
N LYS A 408 -13.68 -11.41 15.42
CA LYS A 408 -12.80 -12.49 15.85
C LYS A 408 -13.63 -13.77 16.01
N PHE A 409 -13.36 -14.76 15.17
CA PHE A 409 -14.07 -16.05 15.18
C PHE A 409 -13.60 -16.94 16.31
N ALA A 410 -14.50 -17.80 16.82
CA ALA A 410 -14.09 -18.93 17.61
C ALA A 410 -13.03 -19.78 16.84
N GLN A 411 -12.06 -20.31 17.59
CA GLN A 411 -11.00 -21.13 17.01
C GLN A 411 -11.60 -22.30 16.20
N ALA A 412 -11.02 -22.56 15.04
CA ALA A 412 -11.44 -23.65 14.17
C ALA A 412 -10.26 -24.28 13.44
N ASP A 413 -10.39 -25.58 13.12
CA ASP A 413 -9.45 -26.28 12.24
C ASP A 413 -9.59 -25.74 10.80
N ALA A 414 -8.64 -24.92 10.41
CA ALA A 414 -8.64 -24.23 9.10
C ALA A 414 -8.61 -25.20 7.90
N LYS A 415 -8.20 -26.45 8.08
CA LYS A 415 -8.21 -27.46 7.00
C LYS A 415 -9.57 -28.11 6.81
N SER A 416 -10.39 -28.09 7.85
CA SER A 416 -11.69 -28.77 7.88
C SER A 416 -12.86 -27.80 7.79
N VAL A 417 -12.68 -26.55 8.26
CA VAL A 417 -13.76 -25.58 8.45
C VAL A 417 -13.45 -24.29 7.69
N ALA A 418 -14.36 -23.87 6.82
CA ALA A 418 -14.35 -22.51 6.27
C ALA A 418 -14.99 -21.54 7.27
N GLN A 419 -14.45 -20.33 7.37
CA GLN A 419 -15.00 -19.28 8.24
C GLN A 419 -15.60 -18.18 7.37
N THR A 420 -16.88 -17.87 7.58
CA THR A 420 -17.64 -16.94 6.73
C THR A 420 -18.27 -15.84 7.58
N LEU A 421 -18.13 -14.61 7.11
CA LEU A 421 -18.79 -13.42 7.64
C LEU A 421 -19.79 -12.90 6.59
N VAL A 422 -21.03 -12.69 6.99
CA VAL A 422 -22.07 -12.10 6.13
C VAL A 422 -22.53 -10.78 6.77
N LEU A 423 -22.49 -9.72 5.99
CA LEU A 423 -22.84 -8.35 6.38
C LEU A 423 -24.03 -7.88 5.54
N GLU A 424 -25.24 -7.92 6.09
CA GLU A 424 -26.43 -7.37 5.43
C GLU A 424 -26.49 -5.86 5.69
N GLY A 425 -26.91 -5.07 4.71
CA GLY A 425 -26.86 -3.62 4.74
C GLY A 425 -25.42 -3.09 4.72
N PHE A 426 -24.51 -3.83 4.07
CA PHE A 426 -23.14 -3.41 3.82
C PHE A 426 -23.11 -2.19 2.89
N GLU A 427 -22.33 -1.19 3.27
CA GLU A 427 -22.01 -0.05 2.44
C GLU A 427 -20.52 0.23 2.46
N ASN A 428 -19.99 0.55 1.28
CA ASN A 428 -18.65 1.08 1.06
C ASN A 428 -18.75 2.35 0.22
N ASP A 429 -19.56 3.30 0.70
CA ASP A 429 -19.79 4.59 0.05
C ASP A 429 -18.71 5.59 0.48
N GLY A 430 -17.72 5.78 -0.37
CA GLY A 430 -16.63 6.75 -0.17
C GLY A 430 -17.02 8.19 -0.48
N LYS A 431 -18.30 8.47 -0.75
CA LYS A 431 -18.80 9.81 -1.11
C LYS A 431 -17.98 10.45 -2.24
N LEU A 432 -17.65 9.63 -3.24
CA LEU A 432 -16.98 10.15 -4.43
C LEU A 432 -17.82 11.26 -5.06
N PRO A 433 -17.19 12.33 -5.58
CA PRO A 433 -17.89 13.35 -6.34
C PRO A 433 -18.66 12.72 -7.50
N GLN A 434 -19.89 13.19 -7.74
CA GLN A 434 -20.72 12.65 -8.81
C GLN A 434 -20.05 12.89 -10.18
N ASP A 435 -20.07 11.88 -11.02
CA ASP A 435 -19.53 11.97 -12.38
C ASP A 435 -20.60 12.46 -13.35
N LYS A 436 -21.00 13.72 -13.20
CA LYS A 436 -21.99 14.39 -14.03
C LYS A 436 -21.73 15.88 -14.14
N LEU A 437 -22.29 16.48 -15.19
CA LEU A 437 -22.28 17.92 -15.36
C LEU A 437 -23.12 18.61 -14.28
N ASN A 438 -22.50 19.57 -13.58
CA ASN A 438 -23.14 20.45 -12.63
C ASN A 438 -23.26 21.87 -13.24
N LYS A 439 -24.44 22.21 -13.75
CA LYS A 439 -24.69 23.50 -14.41
C LYS A 439 -24.61 24.72 -13.49
N ASN A 440 -24.52 24.50 -12.17
CA ASN A 440 -24.35 25.58 -11.19
C ASN A 440 -22.86 25.99 -11.06
N LEU A 441 -21.94 25.15 -11.53
CA LEU A 441 -20.53 25.49 -11.57
C LEU A 441 -20.19 26.22 -12.88
N THR A 442 -19.58 27.39 -12.77
CA THR A 442 -19.09 28.11 -13.94
C THR A 442 -17.76 27.54 -14.42
N VAL A 443 -17.49 27.67 -15.71
CA VAL A 443 -16.23 27.26 -16.32
C VAL A 443 -15.13 28.26 -15.94
N PRO A 444 -14.00 27.81 -15.35
CA PRO A 444 -12.88 28.71 -15.07
C PRO A 444 -12.25 29.23 -16.37
N THR A 445 -11.61 30.40 -16.29
CA THR A 445 -10.82 30.96 -17.39
C THR A 445 -9.35 30.61 -17.19
N LEU A 446 -8.82 29.78 -18.08
CA LEU A 446 -7.42 29.34 -18.04
C LEU A 446 -6.49 30.40 -18.61
N THR A 447 -5.39 30.68 -17.93
CA THR A 447 -4.29 31.55 -18.38
C THR A 447 -2.93 30.93 -18.06
N GLU A 448 -1.89 31.37 -18.76
CA GLU A 448 -0.50 31.07 -18.40
C GLU A 448 0.06 32.21 -17.54
N ASN A 449 0.83 31.88 -16.52
CA ASN A 449 1.67 32.84 -15.80
C ASN A 449 3.06 32.81 -16.40
N GLU A 450 3.30 33.65 -17.40
CA GLU A 450 4.57 33.69 -18.14
C GLU A 450 5.77 34.10 -17.28
N GLU A 451 5.55 34.90 -16.22
CA GLU A 451 6.63 35.31 -15.31
C GLU A 451 7.19 34.16 -14.47
N ALA A 452 6.38 33.14 -14.23
CA ALA A 452 6.78 31.95 -13.47
C ALA A 452 7.22 30.76 -14.35
N LYS A 453 7.28 30.96 -15.66
CA LYS A 453 7.68 29.96 -16.64
C LYS A 453 9.19 29.69 -16.62
N THR A 454 9.55 28.44 -16.86
CA THR A 454 10.95 28.03 -17.08
C THR A 454 11.03 27.16 -18.35
N PRO A 455 12.23 26.92 -18.90
CA PRO A 455 12.37 26.05 -20.08
C PRO A 455 11.89 24.60 -19.88
N THR A 456 11.54 24.20 -18.65
CA THR A 456 11.08 22.85 -18.29
C THR A 456 9.85 22.87 -17.39
N SER A 457 9.14 24.01 -17.31
CA SER A 457 7.88 24.10 -16.57
C SER A 457 6.94 25.13 -17.17
N ILE A 458 5.64 24.91 -17.00
CA ILE A 458 4.56 25.81 -17.38
C ILE A 458 3.71 26.07 -16.14
N THR A 459 3.52 27.33 -15.79
CA THR A 459 2.63 27.73 -14.68
C THR A 459 1.30 28.20 -15.21
N LEU A 460 0.25 27.53 -14.82
CA LEU A 460 -1.13 27.82 -15.17
C LEU A 460 -1.81 28.58 -14.05
N ALA A 461 -2.77 29.41 -14.40
CA ALA A 461 -3.63 30.12 -13.45
C ALA A 461 -5.07 30.16 -13.96
N TRP A 462 -6.02 30.28 -13.05
CA TRP A 462 -7.46 30.45 -13.36
C TRP A 462 -8.16 31.22 -12.25
N ASN A 463 -9.34 31.73 -12.56
CA ASN A 463 -10.14 32.44 -11.58
C ASN A 463 -10.86 31.45 -10.64
N LYS A 464 -11.06 31.86 -9.40
CA LYS A 464 -11.89 31.15 -8.43
C LYS A 464 -13.34 31.05 -8.93
N VAL A 465 -13.94 29.89 -8.73
CA VAL A 465 -15.35 29.61 -9.03
C VAL A 465 -16.11 29.42 -7.73
N ALA A 466 -17.26 30.07 -7.59
CA ALA A 466 -18.14 29.89 -6.44
C ALA A 466 -18.61 28.43 -6.34
N ASP A 467 -18.70 27.91 -5.12
CA ASP A 467 -19.12 26.54 -4.81
C ASP A 467 -18.22 25.42 -5.36
N ALA A 468 -17.11 25.75 -6.02
CA ALA A 468 -16.07 24.77 -6.34
C ALA A 468 -15.30 24.39 -5.07
N THR A 469 -15.00 23.10 -4.93
CA THR A 469 -14.17 22.55 -3.84
C THR A 469 -12.85 22.01 -4.33
N THR A 470 -12.71 21.87 -5.66
CA THR A 470 -11.47 21.43 -6.31
C THR A 470 -11.51 21.82 -7.79
N TYR A 471 -10.35 21.75 -8.42
CA TYR A 471 -10.19 21.96 -9.85
C TYR A 471 -9.53 20.76 -10.50
N GLU A 472 -9.87 20.54 -11.75
CA GLU A 472 -9.23 19.54 -12.60
C GLU A 472 -8.66 20.20 -13.85
N LEU A 473 -7.45 19.77 -14.22
CA LEU A 473 -6.84 20.10 -15.50
C LEU A 473 -6.91 18.88 -16.42
N LEU A 474 -7.18 19.08 -17.68
CA LEU A 474 -6.91 18.09 -18.71
C LEU A 474 -5.57 18.43 -19.34
N VAL A 475 -4.55 17.63 -19.07
CA VAL A 475 -3.18 17.85 -19.52
C VAL A 475 -2.84 16.77 -20.54
N ASP A 476 -2.67 17.13 -21.80
CA ASP A 476 -2.41 16.21 -22.92
C ASP A 476 -3.34 14.98 -22.95
N GLY A 477 -4.60 15.18 -22.56
CA GLY A 477 -5.63 14.15 -22.53
C GLY A 477 -5.76 13.38 -21.21
N VAL A 478 -4.94 13.67 -20.21
CA VAL A 478 -4.98 13.04 -18.88
C VAL A 478 -5.56 14.02 -17.86
N VAL A 479 -6.48 13.54 -17.01
CA VAL A 479 -7.09 14.35 -15.95
C VAL A 479 -6.14 14.47 -14.77
N PHE A 480 -5.81 15.70 -14.38
CA PHE A 480 -5.05 16.05 -13.20
C PHE A 480 -5.97 16.70 -12.17
N SER A 481 -6.17 16.08 -11.04
CA SER A 481 -6.80 16.75 -9.89
C SER A 481 -5.76 17.60 -9.18
N VAL A 482 -6.04 18.87 -8.96
CA VAL A 482 -5.06 19.82 -8.41
C VAL A 482 -5.46 20.39 -7.05
N GLY A 483 -6.62 19.99 -6.51
CA GLY A 483 -7.12 20.49 -5.23
C GLY A 483 -7.83 21.86 -5.36
N ASP A 484 -8.09 22.50 -4.22
CA ASP A 484 -8.69 23.84 -4.15
C ASP A 484 -7.60 24.93 -4.29
N VAL A 485 -7.07 25.05 -5.49
CA VAL A 485 -6.03 26.03 -5.83
C VAL A 485 -6.40 26.77 -7.11
N GLU A 486 -5.86 27.97 -7.30
CA GLU A 486 -6.08 28.79 -8.49
C GLU A 486 -4.86 28.83 -9.42
N THR A 487 -3.81 28.08 -9.07
CA THR A 487 -2.58 27.95 -9.85
C THR A 487 -2.02 26.53 -9.78
N TYR A 488 -1.33 26.11 -10.84
CA TYR A 488 -0.61 24.84 -10.89
C TYR A 488 0.61 24.97 -11.79
N THR A 489 1.77 24.47 -11.33
CA THR A 489 2.98 24.44 -12.14
C THR A 489 3.23 23.00 -12.59
N HIS A 490 3.14 22.78 -13.90
CA HIS A 490 3.53 21.54 -14.56
C HIS A 490 5.05 21.54 -14.73
N THR A 491 5.73 20.70 -13.98
CA THR A 491 7.19 20.62 -13.92
C THR A 491 7.73 19.38 -14.63
N ASP A 492 9.04 19.30 -14.73
CA ASP A 492 9.77 18.15 -15.29
C ASP A 492 9.45 17.90 -16.78
N LEU A 493 9.11 18.97 -17.50
CA LEU A 493 8.81 18.95 -18.91
C LEU A 493 10.06 18.83 -19.77
N GLY A 494 9.87 18.41 -21.01
CA GLY A 494 10.91 18.52 -22.03
C GLY A 494 11.29 19.99 -22.26
N TYR A 495 12.55 20.22 -22.62
CA TYR A 495 13.05 21.55 -22.93
C TYR A 495 12.27 22.15 -24.11
N HIS A 496 11.62 23.29 -23.91
CA HIS A 496 10.76 23.95 -24.91
C HIS A 496 9.69 23.02 -25.52
N SER A 497 9.07 22.20 -24.70
CA SER A 497 7.99 21.31 -25.13
C SER A 497 6.63 22.00 -25.11
N GLU A 498 5.78 21.66 -26.07
CA GLU A 498 4.39 22.13 -26.13
C GLU A 498 3.45 21.16 -25.43
N HIS A 499 2.50 21.71 -24.66
CA HIS A 499 1.50 20.95 -23.93
C HIS A 499 0.11 21.60 -24.06
N LYS A 500 -0.93 20.77 -24.06
CA LYS A 500 -2.33 21.18 -24.18
C LYS A 500 -3.03 21.11 -22.85
N TYR A 501 -3.81 22.14 -22.55
CA TYR A 501 -4.47 22.29 -21.27
C TYR A 501 -5.92 22.74 -21.41
N LYS A 502 -6.78 22.18 -20.55
CA LYS A 502 -8.12 22.70 -20.21
C LYS A 502 -8.26 22.71 -18.71
N VAL A 503 -9.17 23.51 -18.18
CA VAL A 503 -9.51 23.53 -16.76
C VAL A 503 -11.01 23.40 -16.58
N ARG A 504 -11.44 22.72 -15.49
CA ARG A 504 -12.82 22.73 -15.02
C ARG A 504 -12.87 22.82 -13.49
N SER A 505 -13.96 23.35 -12.98
CA SER A 505 -14.28 23.36 -11.55
C SER A 505 -15.07 22.11 -11.18
N ARG A 506 -14.93 21.66 -9.92
CA ARG A 506 -15.60 20.46 -9.42
C ARG A 506 -16.04 20.63 -7.95
N ASN A 507 -17.13 19.96 -7.57
CA ASN A 507 -17.57 19.74 -6.20
C ASN A 507 -18.21 18.35 -6.04
N ALA A 508 -18.82 18.07 -4.89
CA ALA A 508 -19.45 16.76 -4.63
C ALA A 508 -20.58 16.42 -5.60
N GLU A 509 -21.27 17.42 -6.17
CA GLU A 509 -22.44 17.25 -7.05
C GLU A 509 -22.07 17.11 -8.53
N GLY A 510 -20.79 17.31 -8.89
CA GLY A 510 -20.30 17.14 -10.26
C GLY A 510 -19.26 18.17 -10.68
N TYR A 511 -19.15 18.40 -11.98
CA TYR A 511 -18.14 19.26 -12.60
C TYR A 511 -18.76 20.25 -13.59
N SER A 512 -18.06 21.38 -13.84
CA SER A 512 -18.39 22.29 -14.94
C SER A 512 -17.99 21.68 -16.28
N GLU A 513 -18.44 22.27 -17.38
CA GLU A 513 -17.81 22.04 -18.69
C GLU A 513 -16.31 22.38 -18.61
N TRP A 514 -15.53 21.81 -19.53
CA TRP A 514 -14.13 22.17 -19.72
C TRP A 514 -14.01 23.57 -20.36
N SER A 515 -12.99 24.32 -19.96
CA SER A 515 -12.59 25.53 -20.70
C SER A 515 -12.17 25.20 -22.13
N GLU A 516 -12.02 26.23 -22.95
CA GLU A 516 -11.34 26.08 -24.25
C GLU A 516 -9.94 25.51 -24.06
N GLU A 517 -9.51 24.68 -25.03
CA GLU A 517 -8.16 24.15 -25.04
C GLU A 517 -7.15 25.23 -25.36
N LYS A 518 -6.10 25.30 -24.55
CA LYS A 518 -4.96 26.18 -24.80
C LYS A 518 -3.68 25.37 -24.90
N THR A 519 -2.79 25.80 -25.77
CA THR A 519 -1.46 25.22 -25.94
C THR A 519 -0.45 26.21 -25.42
N PHE A 520 0.42 25.75 -24.52
CA PHE A 520 1.53 26.54 -23.98
C PHE A 520 2.83 25.77 -24.16
N GLN A 521 3.93 26.50 -24.26
CA GLN A 521 5.28 25.97 -24.42
C GLN A 521 6.11 26.29 -23.18
N SER A 522 6.87 25.28 -22.67
CA SER A 522 7.82 25.46 -21.56
C SER A 522 9.04 26.30 -21.93
#